data_441963e67ff3eb5ab98b08c509730688
#
_entry.id   441963e67ff3eb5ab98b08c509730688
#
_cell.length_a   1.000
_cell.length_b   1.000
_cell.length_c   1.000
_cell.angle_alpha   90.00
_cell.angle_beta   90.00
_cell.angle_gamma   90.00
#
_symmetry.space_group_name_H-M   'P 1'
#
loop_
_entity.id
_entity.type
_entity.pdbx_description
1 polymer ?
#
loop_
_entity_poly.entity_id
_entity_poly.type
_entity_poly.pdbx_seq_one_letter_code
_entity_poly.pdbx_strand_id
1 'polypeptide(L)'
;MDIQAGFFYLFSAVLLFSAFRVVTARNPVHAVLFLMLAFSQAAGIWLLLKAEFLAIALVLVYLGAVMVLFLFVVMMLDINIDSVRQGFWKHFPLALGVGAVITLEMAAVLKGDFSAAQAPEMQAVLAGVNAGNSKMLGGLLYTQYLYPVQIAAVILLVAMIAAIALTLRERKTTKKIDPSIQVRAKAADRLVVVSMQATQAAPAAKIGRASCRERV
;
A
#
# COMPACT_ATOMS: atom_id res chain seq x y z
N MET A 1 -33.98 -4.95 22.80
CA MET A 1 -32.63 -4.68 22.29
C MET A 1 -32.73 -4.71 20.78
N ASP A 2 -32.45 -3.60 20.14
CA ASP A 2 -32.49 -3.55 18.67
C ASP A 2 -31.38 -4.44 18.11
N ILE A 3 -31.73 -5.28 17.14
CA ILE A 3 -30.79 -6.21 16.49
C ILE A 3 -29.56 -5.44 15.99
N GLN A 4 -29.76 -4.21 15.56
CA GLN A 4 -28.72 -3.30 15.06
C GLN A 4 -27.69 -2.95 16.17
N ALA A 5 -28.17 -2.67 17.38
CA ALA A 5 -27.31 -2.43 18.55
C ALA A 5 -26.48 -3.68 18.93
N GLY A 6 -27.09 -4.87 18.81
CA GLY A 6 -26.38 -6.12 19.03
C GLY A 6 -25.21 -6.33 18.09
N PHE A 7 -25.43 -6.12 16.79
CA PHE A 7 -24.32 -6.19 15.79
C PHE A 7 -23.27 -5.12 16.02
N PHE A 8 -23.65 -3.89 16.39
CA PHE A 8 -22.71 -2.83 16.71
C PHE A 8 -21.74 -3.23 17.84
N TYR A 9 -22.26 -3.74 18.95
CA TYR A 9 -21.43 -4.19 20.07
C TYR A 9 -20.54 -5.38 19.68
N LEU A 10 -21.05 -6.31 18.89
CA LEU A 10 -20.29 -7.46 18.42
C LEU A 10 -19.10 -7.00 17.55
N PHE A 11 -19.34 -6.19 16.53
CA PHE A 11 -18.26 -5.67 15.66
C PHE A 11 -17.26 -4.83 16.45
N SER A 12 -17.73 -4.00 17.38
CA SER A 12 -16.86 -3.19 18.25
C SER A 12 -15.97 -4.05 19.14
N ALA A 13 -16.50 -5.11 19.74
CA ALA A 13 -15.74 -6.01 20.58
C ALA A 13 -14.65 -6.76 19.79
N VAL A 14 -15.00 -7.27 18.60
CA VAL A 14 -14.03 -7.94 17.72
C VAL A 14 -12.98 -6.95 17.20
N LEU A 15 -13.36 -5.71 16.91
CA LEU A 15 -12.44 -4.64 16.50
C LEU A 15 -11.43 -4.34 17.60
N LEU A 16 -11.87 -4.13 18.84
CA LEU A 16 -10.98 -3.87 19.97
C LEU A 16 -10.04 -5.04 20.24
N PHE A 17 -10.56 -6.28 20.19
CA PHE A 17 -9.74 -7.47 20.32
C PHE A 17 -8.68 -7.55 19.23
N SER A 18 -9.08 -7.33 17.97
CA SER A 18 -8.16 -7.34 16.83
C SER A 18 -7.10 -6.25 16.95
N ALA A 19 -7.47 -5.02 17.30
CA ALA A 19 -6.54 -3.91 17.52
C ALA A 19 -5.52 -4.22 18.61
N PHE A 20 -5.97 -4.79 19.74
CA PHE A 20 -5.07 -5.23 20.81
C PHE A 20 -4.10 -6.32 20.30
N ARG A 21 -4.58 -7.28 19.51
CA ARG A 21 -3.74 -8.34 18.93
C ARG A 21 -2.73 -7.81 17.92
N VAL A 22 -3.07 -6.78 17.15
CA VAL A 22 -2.13 -6.11 16.23
C VAL A 22 -0.91 -5.58 16.98
N VAL A 23 -1.14 -4.87 18.09
CA VAL A 23 -0.05 -4.24 18.87
C VAL A 23 0.78 -5.28 19.62
N THR A 24 0.16 -6.37 20.09
CA THR A 24 0.84 -7.41 20.89
C THR A 24 1.43 -8.53 20.07
N ALA A 25 1.13 -8.64 18.77
CA ALA A 25 1.62 -9.70 17.93
C ALA A 25 3.16 -9.67 17.79
N ARG A 26 3.78 -10.82 17.96
CA ARG A 26 5.23 -10.98 17.80
C ARG A 26 5.65 -11.14 16.33
N ASN A 27 4.79 -11.79 15.55
CA ASN A 27 5.03 -12.02 14.13
C ASN A 27 4.34 -10.91 13.33
N PRO A 28 5.08 -10.17 12.47
CA PRO A 28 4.52 -9.07 11.67
C PRO A 28 3.43 -9.54 10.71
N VAL A 29 3.50 -10.76 10.18
CA VAL A 29 2.45 -11.33 9.32
C VAL A 29 1.14 -11.50 10.10
N HIS A 30 1.20 -12.02 11.34
CA HIS A 30 0.02 -12.12 12.20
C HIS A 30 -0.54 -10.74 12.57
N ALA A 31 0.33 -9.73 12.80
CA ALA A 31 -0.11 -8.37 13.05
C ALA A 31 -0.94 -7.82 11.88
N VAL A 32 -0.47 -8.01 10.65
CA VAL A 32 -1.18 -7.57 9.43
C VAL A 32 -2.52 -8.30 9.27
N LEU A 33 -2.59 -9.60 9.52
CA LEU A 33 -3.84 -10.36 9.45
C LEU A 33 -4.88 -9.85 10.47
N PHE A 34 -4.46 -9.56 11.71
CA PHE A 34 -5.35 -8.95 12.69
C PHE A 34 -5.74 -7.52 12.33
N LEU A 35 -4.87 -6.77 11.66
CA LEU A 35 -5.18 -5.44 11.15
C LEU A 35 -6.23 -5.49 10.02
N MET A 36 -6.13 -6.47 9.12
CA MET A 36 -7.15 -6.73 8.11
C MET A 36 -8.51 -7.05 8.76
N LEU A 37 -8.50 -7.89 9.81
CA LEU A 37 -9.72 -8.19 10.57
C LEU A 37 -10.29 -6.93 11.23
N ALA A 38 -9.45 -6.06 11.83
CA ALA A 38 -9.89 -4.81 12.44
C ALA A 38 -10.56 -3.88 11.42
N PHE A 39 -9.97 -3.70 10.23
CA PHE A 39 -10.57 -2.89 9.17
C PHE A 39 -11.88 -3.48 8.63
N SER A 40 -11.97 -4.80 8.53
CA SER A 40 -13.23 -5.47 8.15
C SER A 40 -14.36 -5.17 9.14
N GLN A 41 -14.07 -5.22 10.44
CA GLN A 41 -15.04 -4.89 11.48
C GLN A 41 -15.41 -3.40 11.48
N ALA A 42 -14.44 -2.51 11.28
CA ALA A 42 -14.69 -1.07 11.13
C ALA A 42 -15.62 -0.77 9.95
N ALA A 43 -15.40 -1.43 8.80
CA ALA A 43 -16.31 -1.30 7.65
C ALA A 43 -17.73 -1.76 7.99
N GLY A 44 -17.88 -2.85 8.76
CA GLY A 44 -19.19 -3.31 9.25
C GLY A 44 -19.88 -2.28 10.13
N ILE A 45 -19.15 -1.63 11.04
CA ILE A 45 -19.68 -0.55 11.88
C ILE A 45 -20.14 0.64 11.02
N TRP A 46 -19.34 1.03 10.02
CA TRP A 46 -19.72 2.14 9.14
C TRP A 46 -20.95 1.83 8.29
N LEU A 47 -21.14 0.57 7.85
CA LEU A 47 -22.40 0.15 7.19
C LEU A 47 -23.60 0.29 8.13
N LEU A 48 -23.48 -0.09 9.39
CA LEU A 48 -24.54 0.09 10.39
C LEU A 48 -24.88 1.56 10.62
N LEU A 49 -23.90 2.46 10.50
CA LEU A 49 -24.06 3.91 10.60
C LEU A 49 -24.55 4.57 9.30
N LYS A 50 -24.92 3.79 8.28
CA LYS A 50 -25.35 4.29 6.96
C LYS A 50 -24.28 5.05 6.16
N ALA A 51 -23.01 4.93 6.54
CA ALA A 51 -21.88 5.49 5.82
C ALA A 51 -21.36 4.53 4.74
N GLU A 52 -22.21 4.18 3.79
CA GLU A 52 -21.97 3.13 2.79
C GLU A 52 -20.74 3.40 1.94
N PHE A 53 -20.57 4.62 1.44
CA PHE A 53 -19.42 4.99 0.61
C PHE A 53 -18.11 4.79 1.35
N LEU A 54 -18.05 5.22 2.61
CA LEU A 54 -16.86 5.11 3.44
C LEU A 54 -16.51 3.64 3.72
N ALA A 55 -17.49 2.82 4.02
CA ALA A 55 -17.32 1.39 4.28
C ALA A 55 -16.81 0.65 3.04
N ILE A 56 -17.40 0.90 1.88
CA ILE A 56 -16.97 0.28 0.62
C ILE A 56 -15.57 0.73 0.23
N ALA A 57 -15.26 2.02 0.35
CA ALA A 57 -13.92 2.56 0.08
C ALA A 57 -12.86 1.92 1.00
N LEU A 58 -13.17 1.72 2.29
CA LEU A 58 -12.28 1.04 3.22
C LEU A 58 -11.99 -0.41 2.79
N VAL A 59 -13.02 -1.15 2.40
CA VAL A 59 -12.87 -2.55 1.99
C VAL A 59 -12.10 -2.66 0.67
N LEU A 60 -12.45 -1.85 -0.34
CA LEU A 60 -11.82 -1.95 -1.66
C LEU A 60 -10.39 -1.43 -1.66
N VAL A 61 -10.15 -0.24 -1.10
CA VAL A 61 -8.84 0.42 -1.18
C VAL A 61 -7.92 -0.04 -0.06
N TYR A 62 -8.36 0.07 1.21
CA TYR A 62 -7.49 -0.27 2.33
C TYR A 62 -7.31 -1.77 2.49
N LEU A 63 -8.40 -2.52 2.58
CA LEU A 63 -8.32 -3.96 2.79
C LEU A 63 -7.87 -4.68 1.52
N GLY A 64 -8.50 -4.38 0.37
CA GLY A 64 -8.25 -5.08 -0.89
C GLY A 64 -6.92 -4.74 -1.55
N ALA A 65 -6.55 -3.48 -1.64
CA ALA A 65 -5.33 -3.07 -2.33
C ALA A 65 -4.14 -2.89 -1.36
N VAL A 66 -4.28 -2.00 -0.37
CA VAL A 66 -3.14 -1.58 0.47
C VAL A 66 -2.70 -2.68 1.41
N MET A 67 -3.62 -3.34 2.12
CA MET A 67 -3.27 -4.35 3.11
C MET A 67 -2.75 -5.63 2.48
N VAL A 68 -3.31 -6.05 1.34
CA VAL A 68 -2.81 -7.22 0.62
C VAL A 68 -1.38 -6.98 0.13
N LEU A 69 -1.12 -5.79 -0.47
CA LEU A 69 0.23 -5.42 -0.89
C LEU A 69 1.19 -5.36 0.31
N PHE A 70 0.75 -4.76 1.43
CA PHE A 70 1.52 -4.68 2.66
C PHE A 70 1.84 -6.08 3.23
N LEU A 71 0.89 -7.01 3.16
CA LEU A 71 1.10 -8.40 3.55
C LEU A 71 2.22 -9.06 2.73
N PHE A 72 2.23 -8.87 1.41
CA PHE A 72 3.31 -9.37 0.54
C PHE A 72 4.65 -8.77 0.91
N VAL A 73 4.70 -7.46 1.13
CA VAL A 73 5.96 -6.77 1.52
C VAL A 73 6.48 -7.32 2.84
N VAL A 74 5.63 -7.44 3.86
CA VAL A 74 6.03 -7.94 5.19
C VAL A 74 6.47 -9.40 5.14
N MET A 75 5.85 -10.21 4.28
CA MET A 75 6.23 -11.60 4.09
C MET A 75 7.59 -11.73 3.38
N MET A 76 7.93 -10.80 2.46
CA MET A 76 9.21 -10.81 1.74
C MET A 76 10.34 -10.14 2.51
N LEU A 77 10.03 -9.30 3.50
CA LEU A 77 11.04 -8.66 4.35
C LEU A 77 11.40 -9.59 5.51
N ASP A 78 12.63 -10.04 5.55
CA ASP A 78 13.19 -10.75 6.71
C ASP A 78 13.57 -9.72 7.78
N ILE A 79 12.60 -9.37 8.64
CA ILE A 79 12.80 -8.40 9.72
C ILE A 79 13.28 -9.13 10.97
N ASN A 80 14.48 -8.81 11.43
CA ASN A 80 14.98 -9.27 12.72
C ASN A 80 14.26 -8.56 13.87
N ILE A 81 13.20 -9.21 14.37
CA ILE A 81 12.29 -8.65 15.40
C ILE A 81 12.97 -8.57 16.76
N ASP A 82 13.94 -9.43 17.05
CA ASP A 82 14.61 -9.49 18.34
C ASP A 82 15.42 -8.22 18.64
N SER A 83 16.01 -7.61 17.62
CA SER A 83 16.75 -6.35 17.76
C SER A 83 15.84 -5.14 18.04
N VAL A 84 14.64 -5.14 17.49
CA VAL A 84 13.66 -4.03 17.65
C VAL A 84 13.04 -4.05 19.06
N ARG A 85 12.97 -5.20 19.70
CA ARG A 85 12.35 -5.36 21.05
C ARG A 85 13.32 -5.05 22.19
N GLN A 86 14.60 -4.91 21.93
CA GLN A 86 15.58 -4.55 22.96
C GLN A 86 15.31 -3.12 23.44
N GLY A 87 14.92 -2.99 24.71
CA GLY A 87 14.60 -1.70 25.32
C GLY A 87 13.13 -1.32 25.42
N PHE A 88 12.21 -2.16 24.97
CA PHE A 88 10.75 -1.89 25.05
C PHE A 88 10.30 -1.50 26.47
N TRP A 89 10.72 -2.24 27.49
CA TRP A 89 10.36 -1.98 28.88
C TRP A 89 10.88 -0.64 29.43
N LYS A 90 11.97 -0.14 28.89
CA LYS A 90 12.54 1.14 29.31
C LYS A 90 11.66 2.34 28.88
N HIS A 91 11.01 2.22 27.72
CA HIS A 91 10.17 3.29 27.18
C HIS A 91 8.66 3.08 27.42
N PHE A 92 8.29 1.92 27.96
CA PHE A 92 6.89 1.57 28.21
C PHE A 92 6.16 2.59 29.13
N PRO A 93 6.72 3.07 30.28
CA PRO A 93 6.01 4.00 31.15
C PRO A 93 5.75 5.33 30.47
N LEU A 94 6.68 5.81 29.63
CA LEU A 94 6.49 7.03 28.85
C LEU A 94 5.38 6.86 27.79
N ALA A 95 5.40 5.77 27.06
CA ALA A 95 4.38 5.47 26.07
C ALA A 95 2.99 5.31 26.68
N LEU A 96 2.90 4.68 27.85
CA LEU A 96 1.65 4.54 28.59
C LEU A 96 1.13 5.90 29.08
N GLY A 97 2.02 6.78 29.57
CA GLY A 97 1.66 8.13 29.97
C GLY A 97 1.09 8.97 28.82
N VAL A 98 1.77 8.97 27.67
CA VAL A 98 1.30 9.67 26.47
C VAL A 98 -0.03 9.09 25.97
N GLY A 99 -0.15 7.76 25.93
CA GLY A 99 -1.39 7.09 25.55
C GLY A 99 -2.57 7.42 26.47
N ALA A 100 -2.33 7.48 27.78
CA ALA A 100 -3.35 7.85 28.74
C ALA A 100 -3.81 9.31 28.55
N VAL A 101 -2.88 10.26 28.31
CA VAL A 101 -3.21 11.67 28.05
C VAL A 101 -4.08 11.78 26.80
N ILE A 102 -3.68 11.15 25.69
CA ILE A 102 -4.46 11.18 24.44
C ILE A 102 -5.86 10.58 24.64
N THR A 103 -5.94 9.46 25.36
CA THR A 103 -7.24 8.81 25.64
C THR A 103 -8.15 9.68 26.50
N LEU A 104 -7.60 10.35 27.52
CA LEU A 104 -8.35 11.27 28.37
C LEU A 104 -8.82 12.51 27.58
N GLU A 105 -7.95 13.07 26.74
CA GLU A 105 -8.29 14.22 25.90
C GLU A 105 -9.43 13.85 24.93
N MET A 106 -9.34 12.72 24.24
CA MET A 106 -10.41 12.23 23.37
C MET A 106 -11.70 11.96 24.12
N ALA A 107 -11.62 11.38 25.33
CA ALA A 107 -12.80 11.15 26.16
C ALA A 107 -13.44 12.46 26.65
N ALA A 108 -12.65 13.47 26.95
CA ALA A 108 -13.13 14.79 27.34
C ALA A 108 -13.83 15.49 26.18
N VAL A 109 -13.26 15.43 24.98
CA VAL A 109 -13.87 15.97 23.75
C VAL A 109 -15.19 15.27 23.44
N LEU A 110 -15.26 13.95 23.58
CA LEU A 110 -16.49 13.18 23.31
C LEU A 110 -17.58 13.42 24.37
N LYS A 111 -17.22 13.76 25.62
CA LYS A 111 -18.17 14.14 26.67
C LYS A 111 -18.64 15.60 26.58
N GLY A 112 -17.81 16.48 26.00
CA GLY A 112 -18.21 17.84 25.67
C GLY A 112 -19.30 17.77 24.59
N ASP A 113 -20.43 18.47 24.81
CA ASP A 113 -21.59 18.46 23.93
C ASP A 113 -21.21 18.80 22.48
N PHE A 114 -20.92 17.77 21.71
CA PHE A 114 -20.78 17.86 20.23
C PHE A 114 -22.13 18.14 19.56
N SER A 115 -23.22 18.14 20.33
CA SER A 115 -24.59 18.42 19.86
C SER A 115 -24.76 19.82 19.26
N ALA A 116 -23.90 20.76 19.60
CA ALA A 116 -23.96 22.14 19.07
C ALA A 116 -23.35 22.30 17.67
N ALA A 117 -22.58 21.34 17.19
CA ALA A 117 -21.86 21.43 15.91
C ALA A 117 -22.59 20.75 14.74
N GLN A 118 -23.76 20.16 14.95
CA GLN A 118 -24.61 19.69 13.85
C GLN A 118 -25.28 20.91 13.23
N ALA A 119 -24.60 21.50 12.25
CA ALA A 119 -25.17 22.60 11.49
C ALA A 119 -26.55 22.16 10.95
N PRO A 120 -27.65 22.88 11.26
CA PRO A 120 -28.99 22.51 10.81
C PRO A 120 -29.11 22.44 9.29
N GLU A 121 -28.23 23.12 8.55
CA GLU A 121 -28.14 23.03 7.09
C GLU A 121 -27.75 21.64 6.58
N MET A 122 -26.86 20.93 7.28
CA MET A 122 -26.42 19.60 6.87
C MET A 122 -27.57 18.58 7.02
N GLN A 123 -28.40 18.70 8.06
CA GLN A 123 -29.58 17.84 8.23
C GLN A 123 -30.68 18.13 7.23
N ALA A 124 -30.85 19.38 6.82
CA ALA A 124 -31.82 19.75 5.79
C ALA A 124 -31.43 19.22 4.41
N VAL A 125 -30.15 19.26 4.07
CA VAL A 125 -29.62 18.66 2.84
C VAL A 125 -29.75 17.12 2.86
N LEU A 126 -29.57 16.50 4.02
CA LEU A 126 -29.70 15.05 4.19
C LEU A 126 -31.18 14.58 4.13
N ALA A 127 -32.13 15.38 4.59
CA ALA A 127 -33.55 15.02 4.64
C ALA A 127 -34.26 15.16 3.30
N GLY A 128 -33.74 15.95 2.35
CA GLY A 128 -34.39 16.29 1.10
C GLY A 128 -34.12 15.40 -0.10
N VAL A 129 -33.18 14.44 0.00
CA VAL A 129 -32.72 13.68 -1.17
C VAL A 129 -32.83 12.17 -0.93
N ASN A 130 -33.79 11.53 -1.63
CA ASN A 130 -33.84 10.06 -1.79
C ASN A 130 -32.69 9.53 -2.67
N ALA A 131 -31.55 10.22 -2.70
CA ALA A 131 -30.35 9.81 -3.41
C ALA A 131 -29.46 9.00 -2.48
N GLY A 132 -28.89 7.89 -2.95
CA GLY A 132 -27.96 7.09 -2.18
C GLY A 132 -26.79 7.93 -1.64
N ASN A 133 -26.23 7.52 -0.50
CA ASN A 133 -25.15 8.20 0.23
C ASN A 133 -24.01 8.68 -0.70
N SER A 134 -23.59 7.86 -1.65
CA SER A 134 -22.51 8.18 -2.60
C SER A 134 -22.82 9.35 -3.52
N LYS A 135 -24.05 9.44 -4.02
CA LYS A 135 -24.47 10.52 -4.93
C LYS A 135 -24.55 11.85 -4.20
N MET A 136 -25.09 11.85 -2.99
CA MET A 136 -25.18 13.02 -2.14
C MET A 136 -23.81 13.55 -1.75
N LEU A 137 -22.92 12.66 -1.32
CA LEU A 137 -21.54 13.00 -0.97
C LEU A 137 -20.77 13.53 -2.19
N GLY A 138 -20.95 12.91 -3.36
CA GLY A 138 -20.37 13.40 -4.61
C GLY A 138 -20.83 14.80 -4.97
N GLY A 139 -22.14 15.08 -4.87
CA GLY A 139 -22.68 16.42 -5.09
C GLY A 139 -22.03 17.47 -4.18
N LEU A 140 -21.91 17.18 -2.89
CA LEU A 140 -21.31 18.07 -1.91
C LEU A 140 -19.81 18.32 -2.18
N LEU A 141 -19.05 17.24 -2.46
CA LEU A 141 -17.61 17.32 -2.71
C LEU A 141 -17.27 18.13 -3.96
N TYR A 142 -18.04 17.97 -5.03
CA TYR A 142 -17.76 18.65 -6.30
C TYR A 142 -18.39 20.05 -6.44
N THR A 143 -19.20 20.48 -5.48
CA THR A 143 -19.77 21.83 -5.48
C THR A 143 -19.18 22.70 -4.37
N GLN A 144 -19.33 22.31 -3.12
CA GLN A 144 -18.92 23.11 -1.96
C GLN A 144 -17.46 22.86 -1.56
N TYR A 145 -16.97 21.62 -1.70
CA TYR A 145 -15.62 21.21 -1.30
C TYR A 145 -14.67 20.94 -2.49
N LEU A 146 -14.87 21.66 -3.60
CA LEU A 146 -14.05 21.49 -4.80
C LEU A 146 -12.57 21.73 -4.54
N TYR A 147 -12.22 22.76 -3.76
CA TYR A 147 -10.81 23.10 -3.47
C TYR A 147 -10.09 22.00 -2.69
N PRO A 148 -10.60 21.46 -1.57
CA PRO A 148 -10.00 20.29 -0.90
C PRO A 148 -9.87 19.08 -1.81
N VAL A 149 -10.83 18.82 -2.69
CA VAL A 149 -10.77 17.70 -3.65
C VAL A 149 -9.61 17.89 -4.64
N GLN A 150 -9.40 19.10 -5.15
CA GLN A 150 -8.26 19.39 -6.02
C GLN A 150 -6.92 19.18 -5.33
N ILE A 151 -6.77 19.62 -4.07
CA ILE A 151 -5.56 19.38 -3.28
C ILE A 151 -5.33 17.88 -3.10
N ALA A 152 -6.37 17.11 -2.77
CA ALA A 152 -6.29 15.67 -2.63
C ALA A 152 -5.85 15.00 -3.95
N ALA A 153 -6.36 15.46 -5.10
CA ALA A 153 -5.95 14.97 -6.40
C ALA A 153 -4.47 15.22 -6.69
N VAL A 154 -3.94 16.39 -6.36
CA VAL A 154 -2.51 16.72 -6.50
C VAL A 154 -1.65 15.84 -5.59
N ILE A 155 -2.07 15.61 -4.34
CA ILE A 155 -1.37 14.71 -3.42
C ILE A 155 -1.30 13.28 -3.98
N LEU A 156 -2.40 12.78 -4.52
CA LEU A 156 -2.45 11.46 -5.15
C LEU A 156 -1.54 11.38 -6.39
N LEU A 157 -1.51 12.43 -7.21
CA LEU A 157 -0.61 12.50 -8.37
C LEU A 157 0.85 12.43 -7.94
N VAL A 158 1.24 13.23 -6.94
CA VAL A 158 2.61 13.23 -6.39
C VAL A 158 2.96 11.86 -5.80
N ALA A 159 2.04 11.24 -5.06
CA ALA A 159 2.24 9.91 -4.50
C ALA A 159 2.47 8.85 -5.60
N MET A 160 1.72 8.92 -6.70
CA MET A 160 1.88 8.02 -7.85
C MET A 160 3.25 8.21 -8.51
N ILE A 161 3.67 9.46 -8.76
CA ILE A 161 4.99 9.76 -9.34
C ILE A 161 6.10 9.27 -8.41
N ALA A 162 5.98 9.51 -7.10
CA ALA A 162 6.95 9.06 -6.11
C ALA A 162 7.05 7.52 -6.07
N ALA A 163 5.93 6.81 -6.12
CA ALA A 163 5.91 5.36 -6.15
C ALA A 163 6.64 4.81 -7.38
N ILE A 164 6.39 5.39 -8.56
CA ILE A 164 7.06 5.00 -9.81
C ILE A 164 8.56 5.30 -9.72
N ALA A 165 8.94 6.49 -9.25
CA ALA A 165 10.34 6.89 -9.14
C ALA A 165 11.15 6.00 -8.18
N LEU A 166 10.55 5.61 -7.04
CA LEU A 166 11.18 4.72 -6.06
C LEU A 166 11.31 3.27 -6.56
N THR A 167 10.39 2.81 -7.40
CA THR A 167 10.45 1.46 -7.97
C THR A 167 11.32 1.38 -9.22
N LEU A 168 11.68 2.52 -9.82
CA LEU A 168 12.51 2.58 -11.00
C LEU A 168 13.94 2.13 -10.69
N ARG A 169 14.29 0.93 -11.10
CA ARG A 169 15.64 0.37 -10.93
C ARG A 169 16.44 0.51 -12.22
N GLU A 170 17.37 1.45 -12.27
CA GLU A 170 18.37 1.47 -13.33
C GLU A 170 19.41 0.36 -13.13
N ARG A 171 19.49 -0.57 -14.08
CA ARG A 171 20.52 -1.60 -14.10
C ARG A 171 21.84 -0.99 -14.59
N LYS A 172 22.78 -0.73 -13.69
CA LYS A 172 24.10 -0.19 -14.00
C LYS A 172 24.97 -1.11 -14.89
N THR A 173 24.62 -2.40 -14.98
CA THR A 173 25.41 -3.43 -15.68
C THR A 173 24.86 -3.83 -17.05
N THR A 174 23.76 -3.28 -17.52
CA THR A 174 23.32 -3.49 -18.90
C THR A 174 24.21 -2.69 -19.82
N LYS A 175 24.78 -3.33 -20.85
CA LYS A 175 25.40 -2.63 -22.00
C LYS A 175 24.31 -1.79 -22.66
N LYS A 176 24.10 -0.59 -22.13
CA LYS A 176 23.15 0.37 -22.71
C LYS A 176 23.78 0.85 -24.01
N ILE A 177 23.31 0.32 -25.11
CA ILE A 177 23.73 0.75 -26.42
C ILE A 177 22.97 2.05 -26.70
N ASP A 178 23.69 3.15 -26.73
CA ASP A 178 23.11 4.43 -27.09
C ASP A 178 22.81 4.43 -28.60
N PRO A 179 21.55 4.54 -29.03
CA PRO A 179 21.18 4.56 -30.45
C PRO A 179 21.86 5.68 -31.22
N SER A 180 22.13 6.80 -30.58
CA SER A 180 22.79 7.97 -31.23
C SER A 180 24.24 7.67 -31.62
N ILE A 181 24.96 6.90 -30.81
CA ILE A 181 26.34 6.47 -31.11
C ILE A 181 26.32 5.42 -32.23
N GLN A 182 25.32 4.54 -32.23
CA GLN A 182 25.20 3.52 -33.28
C GLN A 182 24.90 4.10 -34.66
N VAL A 183 24.01 5.08 -34.74
CA VAL A 183 23.66 5.76 -35.99
C VAL A 183 24.83 6.55 -36.55
N ARG A 184 25.70 7.08 -35.70
CA ARG A 184 26.89 7.84 -36.08
C ARG A 184 28.15 7.00 -36.33
N ALA A 185 28.12 5.71 -36.02
CA ALA A 185 29.26 4.83 -36.19
C ALA A 185 29.61 4.64 -37.68
N LYS A 186 30.80 5.05 -38.08
CA LYS A 186 31.31 4.86 -39.42
C LYS A 186 32.11 3.56 -39.49
N ALA A 187 32.17 2.95 -40.67
CA ALA A 187 32.95 1.72 -40.90
C ALA A 187 34.42 1.90 -40.53
N ALA A 188 35.01 3.07 -40.81
CA ALA A 188 36.39 3.41 -40.49
C ALA A 188 36.71 3.36 -39.00
N ASP A 189 35.70 3.60 -38.12
CA ASP A 189 35.91 3.62 -36.67
C ASP A 189 35.78 2.23 -36.01
N ARG A 190 35.24 1.25 -36.77
CA ARG A 190 34.94 -0.07 -36.26
C ARG A 190 35.60 -1.24 -36.95
N LEU A 191 36.09 -1.00 -38.18
CA LEU A 191 36.75 -2.02 -39.00
C LEU A 191 38.25 -1.72 -39.08
N VAL A 192 39.05 -2.64 -38.61
CA VAL A 192 40.49 -2.64 -38.83
C VAL A 192 40.80 -3.81 -39.74
N VAL A 193 41.37 -3.50 -40.87
CA VAL A 193 41.84 -4.53 -41.82
C VAL A 193 43.16 -5.10 -41.28
N VAL A 194 43.09 -6.32 -40.75
CA VAL A 194 44.28 -7.03 -40.26
C VAL A 194 44.83 -7.87 -41.41
N SER A 195 46.07 -7.54 -41.86
CA SER A 195 46.76 -8.35 -42.82
C SER A 195 47.29 -9.63 -42.12
N MET A 196 46.61 -10.72 -42.37
CA MET A 196 47.07 -12.04 -41.88
C MET A 196 47.50 -12.89 -43.08
N GLN A 197 48.57 -13.64 -42.89
CA GLN A 197 48.97 -14.66 -43.85
C GLN A 197 47.88 -15.70 -44.01
N ALA A 198 47.54 -16.11 -45.22
CA ALA A 198 46.56 -17.11 -45.49
C ALA A 198 46.88 -18.38 -44.68
N THR A 199 45.99 -18.76 -43.80
CA THR A 199 46.13 -20.03 -43.07
C THR A 199 46.02 -21.16 -44.08
N GLN A 200 47.13 -21.90 -44.31
CA GLN A 200 47.06 -23.11 -45.08
C GLN A 200 45.97 -24.02 -44.50
N ALA A 201 45.09 -24.46 -45.36
CA ALA A 201 44.03 -25.37 -44.91
C ALA A 201 44.65 -26.58 -44.23
N ALA A 202 44.43 -26.77 -42.98
CA ALA A 202 44.85 -27.97 -42.27
C ALA A 202 44.30 -29.16 -43.03
N PRO A 203 45.10 -30.24 -43.25
CA PRO A 203 44.60 -31.42 -43.91
C PRO A 203 43.36 -31.90 -43.19
N ALA A 204 42.29 -32.15 -43.96
CA ALA A 204 40.98 -32.50 -43.44
C ALA A 204 41.11 -33.60 -42.41
N ALA A 205 40.99 -33.23 -41.14
CA ALA A 205 40.93 -34.20 -40.06
C ALA A 205 39.68 -35.09 -40.35
N LYS A 206 39.91 -36.39 -40.56
CA LYS A 206 38.87 -37.36 -40.65
C LYS A 206 37.99 -37.27 -39.41
N ILE A 207 36.84 -36.67 -39.51
CA ILE A 207 35.87 -36.60 -38.46
C ILE A 207 35.42 -38.04 -38.20
N GLY A 208 35.98 -38.66 -37.21
CA GLY A 208 35.59 -40.00 -36.76
C GLY A 208 34.14 -39.92 -36.27
N ARG A 209 33.33 -40.91 -36.65
CA ARG A 209 31.90 -41.04 -36.25
C ARG A 209 31.65 -41.22 -34.75
N ALA A 210 32.67 -41.06 -33.92
CA ALA A 210 32.62 -41.32 -32.48
C ALA A 210 32.13 -40.14 -31.62
N SER A 211 32.04 -38.88 -32.18
CA SER A 211 31.71 -37.68 -31.36
C SER A 211 30.21 -37.39 -31.22
N CYS A 212 29.32 -38.19 -31.83
CA CYS A 212 27.89 -37.98 -31.76
C CYS A 212 27.16 -38.78 -30.64
N ARG A 213 27.88 -39.54 -29.81
CA ARG A 213 27.23 -40.45 -28.83
C ARG A 213 27.34 -40.03 -27.36
N GLU A 214 27.83 -38.83 -27.10
CA GLU A 214 28.03 -38.43 -25.71
C GLU A 214 27.36 -37.08 -25.39
N ARG A 215 26.07 -36.98 -25.73
CA ARG A 215 25.15 -36.02 -25.13
C ARG A 215 23.74 -36.61 -25.11
N VAL A 216 23.45 -37.40 -24.12
CA VAL A 216 22.13 -37.64 -23.58
C VAL A 216 22.18 -37.25 -22.10
#